data_92adb6eeeacd2fbfcbd2982d0c348f01
#
_entry.id   92adb6eeeacd2fbfcbd2982d0c348f01
#
_cell.length_a   1.000
_cell.length_b   1.000
_cell.length_c   1.000
_cell.angle_alpha   90.00
_cell.angle_beta   90.00
_cell.angle_gamma   90.00
#
_symmetry.space_group_name_H-M   'P 1'
#
loop_
_entity.id
_entity.type
_entity.pdbx_description
1 polymer ?
#
loop_
_entity_poly.entity_id
_entity_poly.type
_entity_poly.pdbx_seq_one_letter_code
_entity_poly.pdbx_strand_id
1 'polypeptide(L)'
;MTKFVKKSEINCKWYEIDAKNAVVGRLATIITKIIRGKNSPKFSPHMDHGDFVAVKNIEHIKFTGNKFENKKYYRHTGYPGGIKETTPEKLHQKKPEEVLKLAVKRMLPGGALGKKQLSKLKVYVGEKHPHESQSPELIDVSKLNNKNIVRN
;
A
#
# COMPACT_ATOMS: atom_id res chain seq x y z
N MET A 1 17.30 26.88 12.32
CA MET A 1 16.79 26.96 10.92
C MET A 1 16.49 25.56 10.41
N THR A 2 15.27 25.32 9.96
CA THR A 2 14.89 24.05 9.30
C THR A 2 15.59 23.99 7.94
N LYS A 3 16.40 22.96 7.72
CA LYS A 3 17.16 22.79 6.47
C LYS A 3 16.18 22.40 5.37
N PHE A 4 16.11 23.17 4.30
CA PHE A 4 15.33 22.84 3.12
C PHE A 4 16.06 21.75 2.31
N VAL A 5 15.36 20.67 1.97
CA VAL A 5 15.92 19.57 1.20
C VAL A 5 15.65 19.80 -0.28
N LYS A 6 16.69 19.78 -1.10
CA LYS A 6 16.56 19.90 -2.56
C LYS A 6 16.11 18.55 -3.17
N LYS A 7 15.43 18.62 -4.31
CA LYS A 7 14.97 17.43 -5.04
C LYS A 7 16.12 16.49 -5.44
N SER A 8 17.30 17.02 -5.71
CA SER A 8 18.52 16.25 -6.02
C SER A 8 19.11 15.46 -4.84
N GLU A 9 18.72 15.81 -3.61
CA GLU A 9 19.21 15.17 -2.39
C GLU A 9 18.31 13.99 -1.94
N ILE A 10 17.22 13.73 -2.69
CA ILE A 10 16.27 12.67 -2.39
C ILE A 10 16.73 11.38 -3.05
N ASN A 11 17.20 10.44 -2.26
CA ASN A 11 17.50 9.08 -2.69
C ASN A 11 16.36 8.16 -2.26
N CYS A 12 15.63 7.60 -3.24
CA CYS A 12 14.57 6.65 -2.99
C CYS A 12 15.15 5.23 -2.87
N LYS A 13 14.80 4.53 -1.80
CA LYS A 13 15.13 3.12 -1.59
C LYS A 13 14.01 2.22 -2.10
N TRP A 14 14.33 0.94 -2.22
CA TRP A 14 13.35 -0.11 -2.50
C TRP A 14 13.17 -1.00 -1.28
N TYR A 15 11.92 -1.28 -0.97
CA TYR A 15 11.53 -2.20 0.09
C TYR A 15 10.68 -3.32 -0.45
N GLU A 16 10.90 -4.51 0.06
CA GLU A 16 10.08 -5.68 -0.23
C GLU A 16 9.29 -6.08 1.02
N ILE A 17 8.02 -6.40 0.84
CA ILE A 17 7.11 -6.81 1.91
C ILE A 17 6.37 -8.07 1.50
N ASP A 18 6.36 -9.08 2.35
CA ASP A 18 5.50 -10.26 2.21
C ASP A 18 4.13 -9.98 2.82
N ALA A 19 3.06 -10.12 2.01
CA ALA A 19 1.69 -9.92 2.45
C ALA A 19 1.04 -11.17 3.04
N LYS A 20 1.75 -12.31 3.12
CA LYS A 20 1.21 -13.58 3.62
C LYS A 20 0.69 -13.42 5.05
N ASN A 21 -0.61 -13.72 5.23
CA ASN A 21 -1.33 -13.57 6.51
C ASN A 21 -1.37 -12.14 7.08
N ALA A 22 -0.91 -11.13 6.35
CA ALA A 22 -0.93 -9.75 6.81
C ALA A 22 -2.35 -9.17 6.82
N VAL A 23 -2.66 -8.35 7.83
CA VAL A 23 -3.93 -7.62 7.91
C VAL A 23 -3.92 -6.44 6.96
N VAL A 24 -4.85 -6.40 5.98
CA VAL A 24 -4.94 -5.37 4.92
C VAL A 24 -4.75 -3.95 5.46
N GLY A 25 -5.52 -3.54 6.49
CA GLY A 25 -5.50 -2.16 6.98
C GLY A 25 -4.18 -1.78 7.63
N ARG A 26 -3.56 -2.69 8.37
CA ARG A 26 -2.28 -2.46 9.05
C ARG A 26 -1.13 -2.45 8.06
N LEU A 27 -1.14 -3.38 7.12
CA LEU A 27 -0.18 -3.41 6.02
C LEU A 27 -0.26 -2.10 5.21
N ALA A 28 -1.46 -1.66 4.84
CA ALA A 28 -1.67 -0.41 4.13
C ALA A 28 -1.14 0.81 4.89
N THR A 29 -1.24 0.84 6.22
CA THR A 29 -0.69 1.93 7.05
C THR A 29 0.84 1.97 7.00
N ILE A 30 1.50 0.81 7.10
CA ILE A 30 2.96 0.70 7.01
C ILE A 30 3.44 1.16 5.64
N ILE A 31 2.84 0.63 4.58
CA ILE A 31 3.15 0.99 3.20
C ILE A 31 2.97 2.50 2.96
N THR A 32 1.88 3.08 3.46
CA THR A 32 1.60 4.51 3.31
C THR A 32 2.66 5.37 3.98
N LYS A 33 3.16 4.98 5.16
CA LYS A 33 4.25 5.69 5.86
C LYS A 33 5.53 5.69 5.03
N ILE A 34 5.88 4.55 4.43
CA ILE A 34 7.09 4.37 3.60
C ILE A 34 6.97 5.19 2.31
N ILE A 35 5.87 5.00 1.56
CA ILE A 35 5.64 5.68 0.27
C ILE A 35 5.54 7.20 0.43
N ARG A 36 5.03 7.67 1.56
CA ARG A 36 4.99 9.10 1.88
C ARG A 36 6.32 9.66 2.37
N GLY A 37 7.25 8.77 2.79
CA GLY A 37 8.56 9.16 3.31
C GLY A 37 8.55 9.63 4.76
N LYS A 38 7.51 9.31 5.53
CA LYS A 38 7.40 9.71 6.95
C LYS A 38 8.42 9.02 7.87
N ASN A 39 9.13 8.01 7.37
CA ASN A 39 10.21 7.34 8.08
C ASN A 39 11.53 8.13 8.02
N SER A 40 11.63 9.08 7.10
CA SER A 40 12.83 9.91 6.95
C SER A 40 12.77 11.16 7.83
N PRO A 41 13.86 11.53 8.52
CA PRO A 41 13.94 12.79 9.26
C PRO A 41 13.89 14.02 8.34
N LYS A 42 14.17 13.86 7.06
CA LYS A 42 14.12 14.90 6.02
C LYS A 42 12.72 15.08 5.42
N PHE A 43 11.69 14.47 5.98
CA PHE A 43 10.33 14.54 5.44
C PHE A 43 9.81 15.97 5.29
N SER A 44 9.31 16.29 4.10
CA SER A 44 8.62 17.55 3.79
C SER A 44 7.27 17.26 3.13
N PRO A 45 6.14 17.83 3.61
CA PRO A 45 4.79 17.46 3.14
C PRO A 45 4.53 17.76 1.65
N HIS A 46 5.21 18.79 1.10
CA HIS A 46 5.04 19.25 -0.28
C HIS A 46 5.92 18.51 -1.30
N MET A 47 6.88 17.69 -0.83
CA MET A 47 7.81 16.97 -1.69
C MET A 47 7.58 15.46 -1.64
N ASP A 48 8.05 14.77 -2.67
CA ASP A 48 7.96 13.32 -2.78
C ASP A 48 9.24 12.66 -2.23
N HIS A 49 9.29 12.50 -0.91
CA HIS A 49 10.40 11.84 -0.19
C HIS A 49 10.22 10.32 -0.03
N GLY A 50 9.15 9.76 -0.57
CA GLY A 50 8.80 8.38 -0.34
C GLY A 50 9.69 7.40 -1.11
N ASP A 51 9.75 6.20 -0.58
CA ASP A 51 10.47 5.06 -1.12
C ASP A 51 9.54 4.16 -1.95
N PHE A 52 10.12 3.27 -2.75
CA PHE A 52 9.38 2.28 -3.51
C PHE A 52 9.09 1.05 -2.64
N VAL A 53 7.91 0.48 -2.82
CA VAL A 53 7.50 -0.73 -2.10
C VAL A 53 6.99 -1.77 -3.09
N ALA A 54 7.63 -2.95 -3.08
CA ALA A 54 7.18 -4.14 -3.77
C ALA A 54 6.51 -5.07 -2.75
N VAL A 55 5.27 -5.45 -3.00
CA VAL A 55 4.50 -6.36 -2.14
C VAL A 55 4.28 -7.66 -2.89
N LYS A 56 4.66 -8.78 -2.29
CA LYS A 56 4.47 -10.14 -2.82
C LYS A 56 3.40 -10.91 -2.05
N ASN A 57 2.94 -12.03 -2.61
CA ASN A 57 1.96 -12.95 -2.03
C ASN A 57 0.63 -12.27 -1.63
N ILE A 58 0.14 -11.35 -2.46
CA ILE A 58 -1.06 -10.57 -2.13
C ILE A 58 -2.32 -11.42 -2.00
N GLU A 59 -2.35 -12.59 -2.63
CA GLU A 59 -3.45 -13.55 -2.56
C GLU A 59 -3.70 -14.09 -1.15
N HIS A 60 -2.68 -14.07 -0.27
CA HIS A 60 -2.78 -14.56 1.09
C HIS A 60 -3.06 -13.46 2.13
N ILE A 61 -3.46 -12.26 1.68
CA ILE A 61 -3.81 -11.16 2.58
C ILE A 61 -5.12 -11.43 3.33
N LYS A 62 -5.19 -11.03 4.58
CA LYS A 62 -6.35 -11.31 5.45
C LYS A 62 -7.08 -10.05 5.91
N PHE A 63 -8.38 -10.19 6.11
CA PHE A 63 -9.22 -9.21 6.78
C PHE A 63 -9.53 -9.68 8.21
N THR A 64 -9.75 -8.75 9.12
CA THR A 64 -10.18 -9.05 10.49
C THR A 64 -11.71 -8.96 10.62
N GLY A 65 -12.32 -9.90 11.33
CA GLY A 65 -13.77 -10.01 11.48
C GLY A 65 -14.47 -10.22 10.13
N ASN A 66 -15.76 -9.93 10.05
CA ASN A 66 -16.62 -10.21 8.89
C ASN A 66 -16.48 -9.18 7.74
N LYS A 67 -15.32 -8.44 7.69
CA LYS A 67 -15.11 -7.39 6.67
C LYS A 67 -14.92 -7.94 5.27
N PHE A 68 -14.48 -9.16 5.13
CA PHE A 68 -14.24 -9.79 3.84
C PHE A 68 -15.54 -9.93 3.04
N GLU A 69 -16.64 -10.27 3.70
CA GLU A 69 -17.96 -10.45 3.08
C GLU A 69 -18.79 -9.17 3.13
N ASN A 70 -18.84 -8.50 4.30
CA ASN A 70 -19.81 -7.44 4.57
C ASN A 70 -19.35 -6.05 4.11
N LYS A 71 -18.05 -5.81 3.93
CA LYS A 71 -17.57 -4.50 3.48
C LYS A 71 -17.95 -4.28 2.03
N LYS A 72 -18.44 -3.07 1.70
CA LYS A 72 -18.80 -2.68 0.35
C LYS A 72 -17.87 -1.58 -0.17
N TYR A 73 -17.42 -1.74 -1.39
CA TYR A 73 -16.72 -0.71 -2.15
C TYR A 73 -17.69 -0.11 -3.16
N TYR A 74 -17.93 1.19 -3.05
CA TYR A 74 -18.84 1.92 -3.94
C TYR A 74 -18.05 2.62 -5.03
N ARG A 75 -18.58 2.58 -6.26
CA ARG A 75 -18.12 3.33 -7.41
C ARG A 75 -19.30 3.91 -8.15
N HIS A 76 -19.29 5.22 -8.38
CA HIS A 76 -20.32 5.90 -9.18
C HIS A 76 -19.89 5.97 -10.64
N THR A 77 -20.81 5.75 -11.58
CA THR A 77 -20.55 5.78 -13.02
C THR A 77 -20.69 7.17 -13.64
N GLY A 78 -21.22 8.15 -12.89
CA GLY A 78 -21.51 9.50 -13.37
C GLY A 78 -22.95 9.70 -13.85
N TYR A 79 -23.74 8.64 -14.01
CA TYR A 79 -25.13 8.70 -14.45
C TYR A 79 -26.12 8.57 -13.27
N PRO A 80 -27.35 9.13 -13.37
CA PRO A 80 -28.38 8.91 -12.35
C PRO A 80 -28.59 7.43 -12.06
N GLY A 81 -28.62 7.04 -10.77
CA GLY A 81 -28.73 5.64 -10.35
C GLY A 81 -27.48 4.78 -10.57
N GLY A 82 -26.36 5.36 -11.01
CA GLY A 82 -25.14 4.66 -11.41
C GLY A 82 -24.21 4.22 -10.28
N ILE A 83 -24.71 3.92 -9.06
CA ILE A 83 -23.91 3.39 -7.96
C ILE A 83 -23.69 1.88 -8.19
N LYS A 84 -22.41 1.48 -8.31
CA LYS A 84 -22.01 0.07 -8.35
C LYS A 84 -21.34 -0.33 -7.05
N GLU A 85 -21.74 -1.48 -6.53
CA GLU A 85 -21.18 -2.07 -5.31
C GLU A 85 -20.33 -3.30 -5.63
N THR A 86 -19.24 -3.48 -4.88
CA THR A 86 -18.41 -4.68 -4.96
C THR A 86 -17.90 -5.04 -3.57
N THR A 87 -17.97 -6.32 -3.20
CA THR A 87 -17.40 -6.79 -1.93
C THR A 87 -15.90 -7.07 -2.07
N PRO A 88 -15.11 -7.01 -0.97
CA PRO A 88 -13.70 -7.41 -0.97
C PRO A 88 -13.49 -8.81 -1.51
N GLU A 89 -14.36 -9.75 -1.19
CA GLU A 89 -14.31 -11.12 -1.68
C GLU A 89 -14.31 -11.17 -3.21
N LYS A 90 -15.32 -10.57 -3.84
CA LYS A 90 -15.43 -10.52 -5.32
C LYS A 90 -14.27 -9.78 -5.97
N LEU A 91 -13.76 -8.73 -5.30
CA LEU A 91 -12.61 -7.98 -5.80
C LEU A 91 -11.32 -8.79 -5.68
N HIS A 92 -11.13 -9.51 -4.58
CA HIS A 92 -9.97 -10.34 -4.33
C HIS A 92 -9.88 -11.53 -5.30
N GLN A 93 -11.02 -12.16 -5.64
CA GLN A 93 -11.06 -13.25 -6.63
C GLN A 93 -10.68 -12.78 -8.04
N LYS A 94 -11.07 -11.53 -8.41
CA LYS A 94 -10.80 -11.00 -9.76
C LYS A 94 -9.43 -10.33 -9.86
N LYS A 95 -9.09 -9.48 -8.88
CA LYS A 95 -7.89 -8.64 -8.87
C LYS A 95 -7.44 -8.40 -7.43
N PRO A 96 -6.72 -9.34 -6.81
CA PRO A 96 -6.31 -9.23 -5.41
C PRO A 96 -5.48 -7.97 -5.12
N GLU A 97 -4.70 -7.51 -6.10
CA GLU A 97 -3.88 -6.30 -5.98
C GLU A 97 -4.69 -5.03 -5.70
N GLU A 98 -5.89 -4.93 -6.27
CA GLU A 98 -6.73 -3.72 -6.14
C GLU A 98 -7.19 -3.50 -4.70
N VAL A 99 -7.37 -4.57 -3.93
CA VAL A 99 -7.78 -4.49 -2.51
C VAL A 99 -6.79 -3.66 -1.71
N LEU A 100 -5.50 -3.97 -1.84
CA LEU A 100 -4.43 -3.25 -1.15
C LEU A 100 -4.22 -1.85 -1.75
N LYS A 101 -4.20 -1.73 -3.07
CA LYS A 101 -4.06 -0.44 -3.77
C LYS A 101 -5.16 0.55 -3.37
N LEU A 102 -6.42 0.10 -3.23
CA LEU A 102 -7.52 0.93 -2.77
C LEU A 102 -7.36 1.36 -1.30
N ALA A 103 -6.89 0.46 -0.43
CA ALA A 103 -6.64 0.78 0.97
C ALA A 103 -5.57 1.86 1.11
N VAL A 104 -4.43 1.70 0.43
CA VAL A 104 -3.33 2.67 0.42
C VAL A 104 -3.75 3.99 -0.22
N LYS A 105 -4.46 3.96 -1.37
CA LYS A 105 -4.96 5.16 -2.06
C LYS A 105 -5.81 6.04 -1.13
N ARG A 106 -6.67 5.43 -0.30
CA ARG A 106 -7.53 6.16 0.64
C ARG A 106 -6.79 6.71 1.86
N MET A 107 -5.57 6.24 2.12
CA MET A 107 -4.69 6.71 3.21
C MET A 107 -3.68 7.75 2.75
N LEU A 108 -3.45 7.88 1.44
CA LEU A 108 -2.60 8.92 0.85
C LEU A 108 -3.37 10.24 0.72
N PRO A 109 -2.68 11.39 0.71
CA PRO A 109 -3.29 12.67 0.44
C PRO A 109 -3.88 12.71 -0.97
N GLY A 110 -4.94 13.48 -1.16
CA GLY A 110 -5.51 13.74 -2.48
C GLY A 110 -4.56 14.56 -3.37
N GLY A 111 -4.90 14.61 -4.68
CA GLY A 111 -4.18 15.44 -5.64
C GLY A 111 -3.05 14.74 -6.41
N ALA A 112 -2.27 15.53 -7.14
CA ALA A 112 -1.23 15.05 -8.04
C ALA A 112 -0.08 14.35 -7.29
N LEU A 113 0.33 14.89 -6.14
CA LEU A 113 1.39 14.31 -5.32
C LEU A 113 1.01 12.91 -4.81
N GLY A 114 -0.22 12.74 -4.29
CA GLY A 114 -0.69 11.45 -3.83
C GLY A 114 -0.79 10.40 -4.94
N LYS A 115 -1.17 10.80 -6.15
CA LYS A 115 -1.15 9.91 -7.32
C LYS A 115 0.28 9.45 -7.65
N LYS A 116 1.24 10.37 -7.62
CA LYS A 116 2.66 10.07 -7.84
C LYS A 116 3.22 9.15 -6.76
N GLN A 117 2.88 9.39 -5.50
CA GLN A 117 3.26 8.53 -4.39
C GLN A 117 2.66 7.12 -4.55
N LEU A 118 1.38 7.01 -4.94
CA LEU A 118 0.74 5.72 -5.16
C LEU A 118 1.42 4.91 -6.27
N SER A 119 2.00 5.53 -7.29
CA SER A 119 2.71 4.83 -8.38
C SER A 119 3.96 4.09 -7.92
N LYS A 120 4.51 4.45 -6.74
CA LYS A 120 5.64 3.77 -6.10
C LYS A 120 5.26 2.44 -5.46
N LEU A 121 3.96 2.17 -5.29
CA LEU A 121 3.46 0.88 -4.82
C LEU A 121 3.37 -0.11 -5.99
N LYS A 122 4.12 -1.19 -5.89
CA LYS A 122 4.08 -2.33 -6.80
C LYS A 122 3.55 -3.53 -6.03
N VAL A 123 2.49 -4.15 -6.55
CA VAL A 123 1.81 -5.28 -5.88
C VAL A 123 1.78 -6.45 -6.84
N TYR A 124 2.18 -7.61 -6.37
CA TYR A 124 2.34 -8.83 -7.15
C TYR A 124 1.61 -10.01 -6.51
N VAL A 125 1.11 -10.86 -7.37
CA VAL A 125 0.57 -12.19 -7.05
C VAL A 125 1.73 -13.18 -7.10
N GLY A 126 1.80 -14.07 -6.13
CA GLY A 126 2.91 -15.03 -6.01
C GLY A 126 4.17 -14.43 -5.36
N GLU A 127 5.22 -15.23 -5.36
CA GLU A 127 6.46 -14.96 -4.63
C GLU A 127 7.47 -14.13 -5.43
N LYS A 128 7.43 -14.24 -6.77
CA LYS A 128 8.39 -13.59 -7.68
C LYS A 128 7.92 -12.23 -8.15
N HIS A 129 8.84 -11.28 -8.25
CA HIS A 129 8.61 -9.95 -8.80
C HIS A 129 9.78 -9.48 -9.68
N PRO A 130 9.58 -8.58 -10.65
CA PRO A 130 10.62 -8.15 -11.60
C PRO A 130 11.64 -7.13 -11.02
N HIS A 131 11.58 -6.81 -9.73
CA HIS A 131 12.40 -5.76 -9.09
C HIS A 131 13.57 -6.31 -8.27
N GLU A 132 14.04 -7.52 -8.54
CA GLU A 132 15.21 -8.10 -7.86
C GLU A 132 16.49 -7.28 -8.13
N SER A 133 16.63 -6.75 -9.35
CA SER A 133 17.77 -5.92 -9.75
C SER A 133 17.94 -4.62 -8.92
N GLN A 134 16.87 -4.14 -8.26
CA GLN A 134 16.93 -2.99 -7.39
C GLN A 134 17.36 -3.32 -5.96
N SER A 135 17.67 -4.59 -5.67
CA SER A 135 18.10 -5.10 -4.35
C SER A 135 17.23 -4.57 -3.21
N PRO A 136 15.90 -4.86 -3.20
CA PRO A 136 15.00 -4.31 -2.21
C PRO A 136 15.33 -4.85 -0.80
N GLU A 137 15.28 -3.97 0.21
CA GLU A 137 15.42 -4.34 1.62
C GLU A 137 14.13 -5.03 2.10
N LEU A 138 14.25 -6.24 2.67
CA LEU A 138 13.10 -6.98 3.20
C LEU A 138 12.59 -6.35 4.50
N ILE A 139 11.33 -6.01 4.56
CA ILE A 139 10.65 -5.55 5.77
C ILE A 139 9.73 -6.66 6.29
N ASP A 140 10.04 -7.17 7.47
CA ASP A 140 9.20 -8.12 8.17
C ASP A 140 8.12 -7.38 8.97
N VAL A 141 6.88 -7.49 8.49
CA VAL A 141 5.70 -6.84 9.09
C VAL A 141 5.37 -7.42 10.48
N SER A 142 5.74 -8.68 10.74
CA SER A 142 5.52 -9.34 12.02
C SER A 142 6.35 -8.75 13.14
N LYS A 143 7.62 -8.41 12.85
CA LYS A 143 8.54 -7.80 13.81
C LYS A 143 8.14 -6.39 14.22
N LEU A 144 7.46 -5.66 13.35
CA LEU A 144 6.98 -4.30 13.66
C LEU A 144 5.85 -4.31 14.69
N ASN A 145 4.92 -5.26 14.62
CA ASN A 145 3.85 -5.46 15.59
C ASN A 145 3.21 -6.84 15.39
N ASN A 146 3.10 -7.60 16.46
CA ASN A 146 2.46 -8.93 16.47
C ASN A 146 1.01 -8.95 15.97
N LYS A 147 0.30 -7.83 16.06
CA LYS A 147 -1.07 -7.67 15.57
C LYS A 147 -1.16 -7.44 14.05
N ASN A 148 -0.05 -7.27 13.34
CA ASN A 148 -0.04 -7.04 11.91
C ASN A 148 -0.36 -8.29 11.11
N ILE A 149 -0.10 -9.46 11.68
CA ILE A 149 -0.35 -10.78 11.09
C ILE A 149 -1.44 -11.50 11.88
N VAL A 150 -2.34 -12.17 11.16
CA VAL A 150 -3.32 -13.08 11.77
C VAL A 150 -2.60 -14.39 12.07
N ARG A 151 -2.48 -14.74 13.35
CA ARG A 151 -2.04 -16.06 13.79
C ARG A 151 -3.24 -16.99 13.74
N ASN A 152 -3.09 -18.13 13.09
CA ASN A 152 -4.08 -19.21 13.14
C ASN A 152 -4.01 -19.87 14.52
#